data_dad4a5ab8acb9edad944197ce54d9b8a
#
_entry.id   dad4a5ab8acb9edad944197ce54d9b8a
#
_cell.length_a   1.000
_cell.length_b   1.000
_cell.length_c   1.000
_cell.angle_alpha   90.00
_cell.angle_beta   90.00
_cell.angle_gamma   90.00
#
_symmetry.space_group_name_H-M   'P 1'
#
loop_
_entity.id
_entity.type
_entity.pdbx_description
1 polymer ?
#
loop_
_entity_poly.entity_id
_entity_poly.type
_entity_poly.pdbx_seq_one_letter_code
_entity_poly.pdbx_strand_id
1 'polypeptide(L)'
;RTPEADNQTVIFHARRNDEMIQALILKQLVHCRLKILFTSTAQRYHSGFTRWLMSQMDSVISTCSAAASYLPAQPDTLIPHGVDAARYQPRSMIEGREASEQLSHRKHIGIFGRVRAQKGIDTLIEAALPLLKAHPDWDLVIVGEITPDQRQFVAELKAQAAGSEVLEQVVFTGKQPFDALPSLFRAMTIVTALSRNEGFGLTVLEAMSSGRPVIASRAGAWPDIINPGVDGLIVEPGAITETRSALAKLIDDQGFREQLGRAARQTILDRYTVAREAEHLISHYRAIAST
;
A
#
# COMPACT_ATOMS: atom_id res chain seq x y z
N ARG A 1 33.18 32.17 2.37
CA ARG A 1 31.82 32.10 2.93
C ARG A 1 31.10 33.36 2.51
N THR A 2 30.07 33.26 1.69
CA THR A 2 29.21 34.40 1.34
C THR A 2 28.28 34.70 2.52
N PRO A 3 28.02 35.95 2.88
CA PRO A 3 27.18 36.35 4.02
C PRO A 3 25.71 35.85 3.92
N GLU A 4 25.25 35.46 2.75
CA GLU A 4 23.92 34.95 2.52
C GLU A 4 23.71 33.49 3.01
N ALA A 5 24.80 32.72 3.20
CA ALA A 5 24.70 31.33 3.64
C ALA A 5 24.39 31.18 5.15
N ASP A 6 24.68 32.21 5.96
CA ASP A 6 24.53 32.16 7.42
C ASP A 6 23.06 32.31 7.91
N ASN A 7 22.12 32.64 7.04
CA ASN A 7 20.73 32.91 7.45
C ASN A 7 19.70 31.91 6.88
N GLN A 8 20.15 30.88 6.17
CA GLN A 8 19.25 29.85 5.61
C GLN A 8 18.96 28.77 6.66
N THR A 9 17.67 28.51 6.90
CA THR A 9 17.23 27.37 7.70
C THR A 9 17.38 26.09 6.87
N VAL A 10 18.13 25.12 7.39
CA VAL A 10 18.31 23.79 6.81
C VAL A 10 17.35 22.82 7.49
N ILE A 11 16.66 21.99 6.73
CA ILE A 11 15.78 20.96 7.28
C ILE A 11 16.42 19.59 7.07
N PHE A 12 16.61 18.86 8.17
CA PHE A 12 16.99 17.45 8.14
C PHE A 12 15.73 16.60 8.34
N HIS A 13 15.37 15.80 7.33
CA HIS A 13 14.20 14.95 7.39
C HIS A 13 14.61 13.49 7.72
N ALA A 14 14.39 13.08 8.96
CA ALA A 14 14.68 11.75 9.47
C ALA A 14 13.48 10.81 9.32
N ARG A 15 13.75 9.53 9.03
CA ARG A 15 12.76 8.43 8.94
C ARG A 15 13.12 7.26 9.83
N ARG A 16 14.29 7.27 10.46
CA ARG A 16 14.83 6.21 11.31
C ARG A 16 15.48 6.79 12.56
N ASN A 17 15.64 5.94 13.59
CA ASN A 17 16.29 6.36 14.85
C ASN A 17 17.73 6.81 14.64
N ASP A 18 18.50 6.10 13.82
CA ASP A 18 19.89 6.44 13.49
C ASP A 18 19.99 7.80 12.79
N GLU A 19 19.05 8.11 11.90
CA GLU A 19 18.96 9.41 11.23
C GLU A 19 18.61 10.54 12.23
N MET A 20 17.70 10.28 13.19
CA MET A 20 17.40 11.25 14.27
C MET A 20 18.65 11.54 15.12
N ILE A 21 19.41 10.49 15.48
CA ILE A 21 20.66 10.64 16.25
C ILE A 21 21.69 11.45 15.46
N GLN A 22 21.89 11.13 14.18
CA GLN A 22 22.81 11.86 13.30
C GLN A 22 22.41 13.33 13.18
N ALA A 23 21.11 13.61 13.02
CA ALA A 23 20.61 14.98 12.93
C ALA A 23 20.84 15.76 14.23
N LEU A 24 20.64 15.15 15.40
CA LEU A 24 20.91 15.78 16.69
C LEU A 24 22.40 16.09 16.90
N ILE A 25 23.29 15.17 16.53
CA ILE A 25 24.74 15.39 16.57
C ILE A 25 25.11 16.53 15.61
N LEU A 26 24.59 16.49 14.39
CA LEU A 26 24.84 17.52 13.38
C LEU A 26 24.37 18.90 13.89
N LYS A 27 23.19 19.00 14.51
CA LYS A 27 22.64 20.24 15.08
C LYS A 27 23.58 20.88 16.11
N GLN A 28 24.34 20.07 16.86
CA GLN A 28 25.33 20.54 17.83
C GLN A 28 26.65 21.02 17.18
N LEU A 29 27.00 20.43 16.02
CA LEU A 29 28.29 20.69 15.36
C LEU A 29 28.20 21.80 14.31
N VAL A 30 27.04 22.09 13.77
CA VAL A 30 26.86 23.06 12.66
C VAL A 30 26.34 24.39 13.20
N HIS A 31 27.01 25.46 12.85
CA HIS A 31 26.60 26.82 13.19
C HIS A 31 25.55 27.38 12.22
N CYS A 32 24.54 26.56 11.87
CA CYS A 32 23.42 26.97 11.04
C CYS A 32 22.10 26.69 11.75
N ARG A 33 21.01 27.28 11.27
CA ARG A 33 19.65 27.00 11.77
C ARG A 33 19.20 25.65 11.24
N LEU A 34 19.49 24.56 11.98
CA LEU A 34 19.07 23.22 11.63
C LEU A 34 17.74 22.89 12.33
N LYS A 35 16.71 22.59 11.55
CA LYS A 35 15.42 22.04 12.00
C LYS A 35 15.36 20.56 11.66
N ILE A 36 14.86 19.75 12.58
CA ILE A 36 14.76 18.29 12.40
C ILE A 36 13.31 17.88 12.33
N LEU A 37 12.91 17.33 11.19
CA LEU A 37 11.60 16.71 10.97
C LEU A 37 11.74 15.19 11.06
N PHE A 38 10.82 14.53 11.72
CA PHE A 38 10.71 13.07 11.73
C PHE A 38 9.39 12.59 11.14
N THR A 39 9.43 11.59 10.24
CA THR A 39 8.23 10.89 9.76
C THR A 39 8.10 9.53 10.41
N SER A 40 7.00 9.31 11.13
CA SER A 40 6.63 8.00 11.68
C SER A 40 5.64 7.27 10.76
N THR A 41 6.01 6.04 10.35
CA THR A 41 5.15 5.12 9.57
C THR A 41 4.83 3.84 10.32
N ALA A 42 5.41 3.66 11.52
CA ALA A 42 5.36 2.40 12.26
C ALA A 42 4.03 2.27 13.02
N GLN A 43 3.36 1.14 12.82
CA GLN A 43 2.18 0.75 13.58
C GLN A 43 2.56 -0.15 14.77
N ARG A 44 3.33 0.40 15.69
CA ARG A 44 3.73 -0.23 16.94
C ARG A 44 4.11 0.82 17.95
N TYR A 45 3.95 0.50 19.22
CA TYR A 45 4.45 1.37 20.29
C TYR A 45 5.97 1.50 20.23
N HIS A 46 6.44 2.72 20.37
CA HIS A 46 7.84 3.05 20.36
C HIS A 46 8.49 2.83 21.73
N SER A 47 9.76 2.40 21.72
CA SER A 47 10.57 2.30 22.95
C SER A 47 10.70 3.66 23.65
N GLY A 48 11.02 3.65 24.94
CA GLY A 48 11.28 4.89 25.69
C GLY A 48 12.36 5.76 25.03
N PHE A 49 13.43 5.12 24.51
CA PHE A 49 14.50 5.81 23.80
C PHE A 49 13.98 6.47 22.49
N THR A 50 13.23 5.75 21.69
CA THR A 50 12.65 6.33 20.45
C THR A 50 11.69 7.48 20.76
N ARG A 51 10.89 7.37 21.81
CA ARG A 51 10.00 8.47 22.25
C ARG A 51 10.79 9.70 22.71
N TRP A 52 11.91 9.48 23.42
CA TRP A 52 12.81 10.56 23.79
C TRP A 52 13.44 11.23 22.56
N LEU A 53 13.90 10.45 21.57
CA LEU A 53 14.40 11.03 20.31
C LEU A 53 13.33 11.87 19.62
N MET A 54 12.09 11.38 19.52
CA MET A 54 10.98 12.12 18.92
C MET A 54 10.71 13.45 19.64
N SER A 55 10.83 13.50 20.97
CA SER A 55 10.64 14.74 21.74
C SER A 55 11.71 15.80 21.49
N GLN A 56 12.84 15.43 20.85
CA GLN A 56 13.90 16.35 20.47
C GLN A 56 13.74 16.90 19.03
N MET A 57 12.75 16.42 18.30
CA MET A 57 12.50 16.86 16.93
C MET A 57 11.78 18.20 16.91
N ASP A 58 12.07 19.03 15.92
CA ASP A 58 11.36 20.31 15.75
C ASP A 58 9.95 20.07 15.18
N SER A 59 9.73 18.95 14.49
CA SER A 59 8.43 18.52 13.98
C SER A 59 8.34 16.99 13.84
N VAL A 60 7.15 16.44 14.09
CA VAL A 60 6.85 15.02 13.88
C VAL A 60 5.60 14.91 13.01
N ILE A 61 5.72 14.20 11.89
CA ILE A 61 4.59 13.91 11.02
C ILE A 61 4.33 12.42 10.94
N SER A 62 3.13 12.02 10.49
CA SER A 62 2.80 10.62 10.23
C SER A 62 2.20 10.46 8.84
N THR A 63 2.19 9.23 8.33
CA THR A 63 1.69 8.94 6.99
C THR A 63 0.22 8.54 6.95
N CYS A 64 -0.36 8.14 8.09
CA CYS A 64 -1.77 7.77 8.19
C CYS A 64 -2.25 7.81 9.65
N SER A 65 -3.56 7.80 9.83
CA SER A 65 -4.20 7.84 11.16
C SER A 65 -3.80 6.64 12.02
N ALA A 66 -3.70 5.45 11.43
CA ALA A 66 -3.28 4.25 12.15
C ALA A 66 -1.84 4.34 12.68
N ALA A 67 -0.88 4.88 11.92
CA ALA A 67 0.48 5.10 12.40
C ALA A 67 0.54 6.22 13.44
N ALA A 68 -0.26 7.27 13.27
CA ALA A 68 -0.35 8.38 14.22
C ALA A 68 -0.83 7.94 15.60
N SER A 69 -1.75 6.98 15.69
CA SER A 69 -2.28 6.47 16.96
C SER A 69 -1.25 5.80 17.87
N TYR A 70 -0.08 5.42 17.34
CA TYR A 70 1.04 4.84 18.10
C TYR A 70 2.07 5.87 18.56
N LEU A 71 1.92 7.14 18.16
CA LEU A 71 2.79 8.22 18.59
C LEU A 71 2.50 8.63 20.05
N PRO A 72 3.51 9.12 20.78
CA PRO A 72 3.33 9.60 22.14
C PRO A 72 2.52 10.91 22.23
N ALA A 73 2.45 11.66 21.12
CA ALA A 73 1.68 12.90 20.98
C ALA A 73 1.10 12.95 19.56
N GLN A 74 0.11 13.80 19.34
CA GLN A 74 -0.44 14.03 17.99
C GLN A 74 0.66 14.54 17.05
N PRO A 75 0.77 14.01 15.84
CA PRO A 75 1.69 14.55 14.85
C PRO A 75 1.22 15.93 14.38
N ASP A 76 2.14 16.76 13.93
CA ASP A 76 1.82 18.10 13.42
C ASP A 76 0.88 18.03 12.20
N THR A 77 1.06 17.00 11.36
CA THR A 77 0.19 16.73 10.22
C THR A 77 0.32 15.29 9.75
N LEU A 78 -0.68 14.85 8.96
CA LEU A 78 -0.63 13.60 8.21
C LEU A 78 -0.25 13.90 6.76
N ILE A 79 0.85 13.32 6.28
CA ILE A 79 1.27 13.42 4.89
C ILE A 79 1.33 12.00 4.32
N PRO A 80 0.29 11.54 3.62
CA PRO A 80 0.25 10.20 3.06
C PRO A 80 1.26 10.02 1.93
N HIS A 81 1.73 8.80 1.74
CA HIS A 81 2.56 8.47 0.57
C HIS A 81 1.76 8.59 -0.72
N GLY A 82 2.45 9.01 -1.79
CA GLY A 82 1.94 9.06 -3.14
C GLY A 82 2.40 7.87 -3.99
N VAL A 83 1.69 7.64 -5.08
CA VAL A 83 2.05 6.68 -6.13
C VAL A 83 2.38 7.42 -7.42
N ASP A 84 3.30 6.86 -8.22
CA ASP A 84 3.56 7.33 -9.59
C ASP A 84 2.38 6.96 -10.49
N ALA A 85 1.44 7.88 -10.63
CA ALA A 85 0.22 7.70 -11.39
C ALA A 85 0.44 7.61 -12.91
N ALA A 86 1.60 8.02 -13.41
CA ALA A 86 1.97 7.84 -14.81
C ALA A 86 2.48 6.41 -15.07
N ARG A 87 3.22 5.84 -14.11
CA ARG A 87 3.69 4.46 -14.16
C ARG A 87 2.55 3.45 -13.96
N TYR A 88 1.68 3.69 -12.98
CA TYR A 88 0.51 2.88 -12.67
C TYR A 88 -0.75 3.50 -13.27
N GLN A 89 -0.90 3.42 -14.59
CA GLN A 89 -2.05 3.95 -15.31
C GLN A 89 -2.95 2.83 -15.86
N PRO A 90 -4.26 3.06 -16.07
CA PRO A 90 -5.17 2.09 -16.66
C PRO A 90 -4.75 1.65 -18.05
N ARG A 91 -5.12 0.43 -18.45
CA ARG A 91 -4.80 -0.13 -19.77
C ARG A 91 -5.33 0.73 -20.94
N SER A 92 -6.48 1.37 -20.76
CA SER A 92 -7.07 2.27 -21.76
C SER A 92 -6.24 3.51 -22.10
N MET A 93 -5.22 3.84 -21.27
CA MET A 93 -4.33 4.98 -21.43
C MET A 93 -2.97 4.61 -22.04
N ILE A 94 -2.77 3.34 -22.41
CA ILE A 94 -1.50 2.85 -22.95
C ILE A 94 -1.70 2.45 -24.40
N GLU A 95 -0.91 3.02 -25.28
CA GLU A 95 -0.83 2.62 -26.67
C GLU A 95 0.03 1.35 -26.78
N GLY A 96 -0.54 0.28 -27.35
CA GLY A 96 0.16 -0.97 -27.62
C GLY A 96 -0.33 -2.18 -26.83
N ARG A 97 0.17 -3.35 -27.25
CA ARG A 97 -0.16 -4.65 -26.70
C ARG A 97 0.80 -4.97 -25.55
N GLU A 98 0.40 -4.72 -24.31
CA GLU A 98 1.08 -5.33 -23.17
C GLU A 98 0.54 -6.74 -22.98
N ALA A 99 1.34 -7.73 -23.29
CA ALA A 99 1.09 -9.09 -22.88
C ALA A 99 1.75 -9.31 -21.52
N SER A 100 0.98 -9.56 -20.49
CA SER A 100 1.47 -10.41 -19.40
C SER A 100 1.44 -11.83 -19.95
N GLU A 101 2.51 -12.24 -20.65
CA GLU A 101 2.63 -13.56 -21.30
C GLU A 101 2.41 -14.74 -20.35
N GLN A 102 2.40 -14.48 -19.04
CA GLN A 102 2.23 -15.48 -17.99
C GLN A 102 0.77 -15.65 -17.51
N LEU A 103 -0.15 -14.78 -17.94
CA LEU A 103 -1.53 -14.83 -17.51
C LEU A 103 -2.45 -15.23 -18.66
N SER A 104 -3.44 -16.06 -18.36
CA SER A 104 -4.47 -16.51 -19.30
C SER A 104 -5.34 -15.33 -19.77
N HIS A 105 -6.19 -15.55 -20.78
CA HIS A 105 -7.23 -14.58 -21.21
C HIS A 105 -8.43 -14.50 -20.25
N ARG A 106 -8.32 -15.13 -19.07
CA ARG A 106 -9.36 -15.16 -18.03
C ARG A 106 -9.39 -13.88 -17.23
N LYS A 107 -10.40 -13.71 -16.39
CA LYS A 107 -10.50 -12.64 -15.42
C LYS A 107 -9.68 -13.00 -14.18
N HIS A 108 -8.98 -12.03 -13.58
CA HIS A 108 -8.03 -12.30 -12.51
C HIS A 108 -8.38 -11.53 -11.23
N ILE A 109 -8.40 -12.27 -10.11
CA ILE A 109 -8.37 -11.71 -8.76
C ILE A 109 -6.91 -11.73 -8.30
N GLY A 110 -6.30 -10.57 -8.09
CA GLY A 110 -4.89 -10.46 -7.73
C GLY A 110 -4.65 -10.13 -6.26
N ILE A 111 -3.60 -10.71 -5.68
CA ILE A 111 -3.01 -10.26 -4.42
C ILE A 111 -1.50 -10.09 -4.59
N PHE A 112 -0.95 -8.99 -4.07
CA PHE A 112 0.45 -8.60 -4.27
C PHE A 112 1.21 -8.50 -2.94
N GLY A 113 2.42 -9.05 -2.92
CA GLY A 113 3.33 -9.00 -1.79
C GLY A 113 3.93 -10.35 -1.45
N ARG A 114 4.93 -10.39 -0.55
CA ARG A 114 5.54 -11.64 -0.11
C ARG A 114 4.49 -12.62 0.39
N VAL A 115 4.60 -13.87 -0.03
CA VAL A 115 3.64 -14.92 0.32
C VAL A 115 3.82 -15.30 1.79
N ARG A 116 2.87 -14.91 2.64
CA ARG A 116 2.83 -15.23 4.08
C ARG A 116 1.45 -14.95 4.66
N ALA A 117 1.10 -15.63 5.75
CA ALA A 117 -0.21 -15.51 6.40
C ALA A 117 -0.57 -14.07 6.82
N GLN A 118 0.43 -13.25 7.22
CA GLN A 118 0.21 -11.83 7.54
C GLN A 118 -0.45 -11.06 6.39
N LYS A 119 -0.23 -11.45 5.13
CA LYS A 119 -0.81 -10.80 3.95
C LYS A 119 -2.25 -11.24 3.65
N GLY A 120 -2.80 -12.17 4.45
CA GLY A 120 -4.19 -12.64 4.31
C GLY A 120 -4.43 -13.50 3.07
N ILE A 121 -3.37 -14.16 2.55
CA ILE A 121 -3.48 -15.03 1.37
C ILE A 121 -4.35 -16.25 1.67
N ASP A 122 -4.26 -16.79 2.87
CA ASP A 122 -5.13 -17.84 3.39
C ASP A 122 -6.60 -17.41 3.44
N THR A 123 -6.86 -16.21 3.97
CA THR A 123 -8.21 -15.61 3.98
C THR A 123 -8.76 -15.46 2.55
N LEU A 124 -7.92 -14.99 1.62
CA LEU A 124 -8.31 -14.84 0.22
C LEU A 124 -8.65 -16.19 -0.44
N ILE A 125 -7.77 -17.18 -0.27
CA ILE A 125 -7.97 -18.51 -0.87
C ILE A 125 -9.27 -19.12 -0.33
N GLU A 126 -9.46 -19.17 0.98
CA GLU A 126 -10.67 -19.74 1.59
C GLU A 126 -11.95 -19.00 1.16
N ALA A 127 -11.87 -17.68 0.99
CA ALA A 127 -13.01 -16.90 0.49
C ALA A 127 -13.29 -17.16 -1.00
N ALA A 128 -12.23 -17.32 -1.82
CA ALA A 128 -12.35 -17.41 -3.27
C ALA A 128 -12.69 -18.80 -3.78
N LEU A 129 -12.27 -19.89 -3.11
CA LEU A 129 -12.45 -21.26 -3.61
C LEU A 129 -13.89 -21.59 -4.08
N PRO A 130 -14.98 -21.32 -3.32
CA PRO A 130 -16.33 -21.62 -3.80
C PRO A 130 -16.75 -20.73 -4.98
N LEU A 131 -16.21 -19.51 -5.08
CA LEU A 131 -16.50 -18.60 -6.19
C LEU A 131 -15.77 -19.04 -7.46
N LEU A 132 -14.51 -19.46 -7.37
CA LEU A 132 -13.74 -19.99 -8.49
C LEU A 132 -14.41 -21.24 -9.07
N LYS A 133 -14.93 -22.14 -8.22
CA LYS A 133 -15.68 -23.32 -8.68
C LYS A 133 -16.95 -22.95 -9.46
N ALA A 134 -17.63 -21.88 -9.05
CA ALA A 134 -18.83 -21.38 -9.73
C ALA A 134 -18.51 -20.56 -10.99
N HIS A 135 -17.30 -20.00 -11.08
CA HIS A 135 -16.88 -19.10 -12.17
C HIS A 135 -15.58 -19.60 -12.83
N PRO A 136 -15.65 -20.60 -13.72
CA PRO A 136 -14.47 -21.20 -14.34
C PRO A 136 -13.68 -20.24 -15.25
N ASP A 137 -14.21 -19.07 -15.57
CA ASP A 137 -13.54 -18.00 -16.32
C ASP A 137 -12.73 -17.04 -15.45
N TRP A 138 -12.58 -17.33 -14.15
CA TRP A 138 -11.79 -16.55 -13.21
C TRP A 138 -10.60 -17.33 -12.68
N ASP A 139 -9.49 -16.62 -12.45
CA ASP A 139 -8.28 -17.13 -11.78
C ASP A 139 -7.94 -16.27 -10.57
N LEU A 140 -7.33 -16.90 -9.58
CA LEU A 140 -6.72 -16.24 -8.42
C LEU A 140 -5.20 -16.18 -8.64
N VAL A 141 -4.64 -14.97 -8.67
CA VAL A 141 -3.23 -14.72 -8.98
C VAL A 141 -2.51 -14.17 -7.76
N ILE A 142 -1.57 -14.94 -7.22
CA ILE A 142 -0.74 -14.57 -6.09
C ILE A 142 0.63 -14.11 -6.61
N VAL A 143 0.87 -12.79 -6.55
CA VAL A 143 2.10 -12.15 -7.05
C VAL A 143 3.03 -11.85 -5.89
N GLY A 144 4.12 -12.60 -5.76
CA GLY A 144 5.09 -12.33 -4.71
C GLY A 144 6.07 -13.46 -4.44
N GLU A 145 7.15 -13.10 -3.76
CA GLU A 145 8.18 -14.03 -3.37
C GLU A 145 7.68 -15.06 -2.36
N ILE A 146 8.02 -16.33 -2.62
CA ILE A 146 7.85 -17.44 -1.69
C ILE A 146 9.21 -17.73 -1.08
N THR A 147 9.40 -17.29 0.17
CA THR A 147 10.65 -17.57 0.91
C THR A 147 10.69 -19.03 1.38
N PRO A 148 11.89 -19.61 1.64
CA PRO A 148 11.99 -21.01 1.99
C PRO A 148 11.15 -21.42 3.21
N ASP A 149 11.00 -20.55 4.19
CA ASP A 149 10.18 -20.74 5.40
C ASP A 149 8.67 -20.74 5.14
N GLN A 150 8.22 -20.26 3.96
CA GLN A 150 6.82 -20.23 3.58
C GLN A 150 6.38 -21.37 2.64
N ARG A 151 7.29 -22.30 2.31
CA ARG A 151 6.98 -23.42 1.39
C ARG A 151 5.88 -24.33 1.90
N GLN A 152 5.88 -24.63 3.21
CA GLN A 152 4.82 -25.44 3.81
C GLN A 152 3.48 -24.72 3.75
N PHE A 153 3.41 -23.44 4.11
CA PHE A 153 2.21 -22.63 4.01
C PHE A 153 1.64 -22.64 2.58
N VAL A 154 2.49 -22.48 1.56
CA VAL A 154 2.05 -22.57 0.15
C VAL A 154 1.56 -23.96 -0.21
N ALA A 155 2.19 -25.03 0.29
CA ALA A 155 1.75 -26.40 0.04
C ALA A 155 0.34 -26.65 0.63
N GLU A 156 0.07 -26.15 1.83
CA GLU A 156 -1.25 -26.22 2.48
C GLU A 156 -2.32 -25.48 1.67
N LEU A 157 -2.01 -24.25 1.19
CA LEU A 157 -2.92 -23.48 0.33
C LEU A 157 -3.25 -24.21 -0.99
N LYS A 158 -2.24 -24.81 -1.62
CA LYS A 158 -2.42 -25.61 -2.83
C LYS A 158 -3.25 -26.88 -2.57
N ALA A 159 -3.06 -27.52 -1.43
CA ALA A 159 -3.85 -28.69 -1.04
C ALA A 159 -5.33 -28.33 -0.84
N GLN A 160 -5.63 -27.16 -0.25
CA GLN A 160 -7.01 -26.66 -0.12
C GLN A 160 -7.64 -26.41 -1.51
N ALA A 161 -6.89 -25.78 -2.43
CA ALA A 161 -7.36 -25.54 -3.80
C ALA A 161 -7.59 -26.87 -4.56
N ALA A 162 -6.72 -27.85 -4.40
CA ALA A 162 -6.89 -29.19 -4.99
C ALA A 162 -8.11 -29.90 -4.42
N GLY A 163 -8.32 -29.86 -3.10
CA GLY A 163 -9.51 -30.43 -2.45
C GLY A 163 -10.83 -29.78 -2.87
N SER A 164 -10.76 -28.55 -3.39
CA SER A 164 -11.92 -27.83 -3.95
C SER A 164 -12.03 -27.96 -5.48
N GLU A 165 -11.15 -28.73 -6.13
CA GLU A 165 -11.13 -28.97 -7.59
C GLU A 165 -10.86 -27.70 -8.43
N VAL A 166 -10.16 -26.69 -7.87
CA VAL A 166 -9.85 -25.41 -8.54
C VAL A 166 -8.37 -25.08 -8.52
N LEU A 167 -7.50 -26.08 -8.33
CA LEU A 167 -6.05 -25.85 -8.23
C LEU A 167 -5.47 -25.15 -9.46
N GLU A 168 -5.97 -25.46 -10.65
CA GLU A 168 -5.49 -24.85 -11.90
C GLU A 168 -5.88 -23.36 -12.05
N GLN A 169 -6.90 -22.94 -11.28
CA GLN A 169 -7.31 -21.52 -11.22
C GLN A 169 -6.50 -20.72 -10.18
N VAL A 170 -5.60 -21.35 -9.41
CA VAL A 170 -4.78 -20.70 -8.39
C VAL A 170 -3.33 -20.60 -8.83
N VAL A 171 -2.92 -19.43 -9.29
CA VAL A 171 -1.63 -19.18 -9.91
C VAL A 171 -0.69 -18.46 -8.94
N PHE A 172 0.45 -19.07 -8.63
CA PHE A 172 1.54 -18.43 -7.88
C PHE A 172 2.62 -18.00 -8.87
N THR A 173 2.78 -16.71 -9.09
CA THR A 173 3.75 -16.19 -10.08
C THR A 173 5.18 -16.12 -9.55
N GLY A 174 5.37 -16.27 -8.23
CA GLY A 174 6.65 -16.03 -7.59
C GLY A 174 7.05 -14.54 -7.58
N LYS A 175 8.33 -14.28 -7.28
CA LYS A 175 8.89 -12.93 -7.29
C LYS A 175 8.89 -12.35 -8.69
N GLN A 176 8.33 -11.18 -8.85
CA GLN A 176 8.30 -10.46 -10.12
C GLN A 176 9.25 -9.25 -10.08
N PRO A 177 9.86 -8.88 -11.21
CA PRO A 177 10.62 -7.65 -11.33
C PRO A 177 9.76 -6.42 -11.03
N PHE A 178 10.35 -5.40 -10.42
CA PHE A 178 9.62 -4.17 -10.07
C PHE A 178 8.99 -3.49 -11.31
N ASP A 179 9.65 -3.59 -12.46
CA ASP A 179 9.16 -3.00 -13.71
C ASP A 179 7.99 -3.78 -14.34
N ALA A 180 7.79 -5.04 -13.96
CA ALA A 180 6.65 -5.83 -14.40
C ALA A 180 5.37 -5.56 -13.57
N LEU A 181 5.48 -4.97 -12.38
CA LEU A 181 4.33 -4.77 -11.49
C LEU A 181 3.21 -3.91 -12.11
N PRO A 182 3.48 -2.81 -12.81
CA PRO A 182 2.41 -2.03 -13.43
C PRO A 182 1.58 -2.84 -14.44
N SER A 183 2.21 -3.66 -15.27
CA SER A 183 1.50 -4.53 -16.23
C SER A 183 0.70 -5.62 -15.52
N LEU A 184 1.22 -6.18 -14.44
CA LEU A 184 0.50 -7.16 -13.62
C LEU A 184 -0.73 -6.54 -12.93
N PHE A 185 -0.62 -5.34 -12.35
CA PHE A 185 -1.79 -4.64 -11.81
C PHE A 185 -2.85 -4.39 -12.89
N ARG A 186 -2.44 -3.95 -14.08
CA ARG A 186 -3.36 -3.76 -15.21
C ARG A 186 -4.03 -5.05 -15.70
N ALA A 187 -3.36 -6.17 -15.55
CA ALA A 187 -3.92 -7.48 -15.92
C ALA A 187 -5.00 -7.97 -14.93
N MET A 188 -5.02 -7.47 -13.70
CA MET A 188 -6.04 -7.86 -12.74
C MET A 188 -7.40 -7.27 -13.09
N THR A 189 -8.47 -8.02 -12.80
CA THR A 189 -9.85 -7.56 -12.86
C THR A 189 -10.28 -7.00 -11.50
N ILE A 190 -9.82 -7.62 -10.42
CA ILE A 190 -10.01 -7.21 -9.02
C ILE A 190 -8.65 -7.32 -8.33
N VAL A 191 -8.29 -6.36 -7.48
CA VAL A 191 -7.11 -6.48 -6.61
C VAL A 191 -7.57 -6.59 -5.16
N THR A 192 -6.93 -7.49 -4.42
CA THR A 192 -7.17 -7.66 -3.00
C THR A 192 -5.92 -7.30 -2.20
N ALA A 193 -6.12 -6.70 -1.02
CA ALA A 193 -5.09 -6.33 -0.08
C ALA A 193 -5.60 -6.65 1.34
N LEU A 194 -5.38 -7.90 1.80
CA LEU A 194 -6.05 -8.47 2.98
C LEU A 194 -5.11 -8.65 4.18
N SER A 195 -4.09 -7.81 4.27
CA SER A 195 -3.11 -7.89 5.36
C SER A 195 -3.77 -7.80 6.74
N ARG A 196 -3.32 -8.66 7.67
CA ARG A 196 -3.72 -8.59 9.08
C ARG A 196 -3.12 -7.38 9.79
N ASN A 197 -1.95 -6.97 9.34
CA ASN A 197 -1.26 -5.76 9.78
C ASN A 197 -0.45 -5.21 8.60
N GLU A 198 -0.51 -3.91 8.39
CA GLU A 198 0.19 -3.24 7.29
C GLU A 198 0.74 -1.90 7.81
N GLY A 199 1.86 -1.46 7.26
CA GLY A 199 2.36 -0.11 7.49
C GLY A 199 1.47 0.91 6.78
N PHE A 200 1.94 1.43 5.67
CA PHE A 200 1.11 2.27 4.79
C PHE A 200 0.37 1.43 3.74
N GLY A 201 1.12 0.54 3.05
CA GLY A 201 0.56 -0.40 2.06
C GLY A 201 0.31 0.22 0.69
N LEU A 202 1.40 0.53 -0.04
CA LEU A 202 1.36 1.13 -1.39
C LEU A 202 0.56 0.30 -2.41
N THR A 203 0.42 -1.01 -2.20
CA THR A 203 -0.32 -1.93 -3.08
C THR A 203 -1.73 -1.43 -3.43
N VAL A 204 -2.43 -0.83 -2.45
CA VAL A 204 -3.77 -0.25 -2.68
C VAL A 204 -3.68 0.96 -3.61
N LEU A 205 -2.71 1.85 -3.40
CA LEU A 205 -2.52 3.01 -4.28
C LEU A 205 -2.14 2.58 -5.70
N GLU A 206 -1.28 1.57 -5.86
CA GLU A 206 -0.85 1.02 -7.15
C GLU A 206 -2.04 0.42 -7.92
N ALA A 207 -2.89 -0.35 -7.23
CA ALA A 207 -4.09 -0.94 -7.79
C ALA A 207 -5.13 0.12 -8.21
N MET A 208 -5.47 1.04 -7.29
CA MET A 208 -6.39 2.14 -7.54
C MET A 208 -5.89 3.04 -8.66
N SER A 209 -4.59 3.34 -8.68
CA SER A 209 -3.93 4.09 -9.74
C SER A 209 -4.04 3.41 -11.10
N SER A 210 -4.00 2.07 -11.15
CA SER A 210 -4.20 1.28 -12.36
C SER A 210 -5.68 1.15 -12.76
N GLY A 211 -6.59 1.86 -12.08
CA GLY A 211 -8.03 1.82 -12.32
C GLY A 211 -8.67 0.48 -11.93
N ARG A 212 -8.07 -0.27 -11.01
CA ARG A 212 -8.61 -1.55 -10.53
C ARG A 212 -9.45 -1.36 -9.28
N PRO A 213 -10.64 -1.99 -9.21
CA PRO A 213 -11.41 -2.06 -7.98
C PRO A 213 -10.62 -2.82 -6.92
N VAL A 214 -10.64 -2.33 -5.69
CA VAL A 214 -9.87 -2.89 -4.58
C VAL A 214 -10.80 -3.39 -3.48
N ILE A 215 -10.49 -4.58 -2.94
CA ILE A 215 -10.99 -5.06 -1.65
C ILE A 215 -9.81 -5.03 -0.69
N ALA A 216 -9.85 -4.19 0.33
CA ALA A 216 -8.80 -4.10 1.33
C ALA A 216 -9.30 -4.45 2.73
N SER A 217 -8.43 -5.01 3.56
CA SER A 217 -8.73 -5.15 4.98
C SER A 217 -8.63 -3.80 5.70
N ARG A 218 -9.24 -3.70 6.88
CA ARG A 218 -9.11 -2.53 7.76
C ARG A 218 -7.73 -2.52 8.44
N ALA A 219 -6.67 -2.32 7.64
CA ALA A 219 -5.29 -2.32 8.09
C ALA A 219 -4.51 -1.16 7.46
N GLY A 220 -3.46 -0.70 8.13
CA GLY A 220 -2.59 0.34 7.62
C GLY A 220 -3.30 1.66 7.35
N ALA A 221 -2.92 2.29 6.24
CA ALA A 221 -3.52 3.52 5.75
C ALA A 221 -4.82 3.27 4.93
N TRP A 222 -5.18 2.03 4.66
CA TRP A 222 -6.26 1.72 3.73
C TRP A 222 -7.62 2.28 4.11
N PRO A 223 -8.01 2.32 5.43
CA PRO A 223 -9.24 2.99 5.85
C PRO A 223 -9.23 4.52 5.64
N ASP A 224 -8.05 5.15 5.59
CA ASP A 224 -7.92 6.59 5.30
C ASP A 224 -7.98 6.87 3.78
N ILE A 225 -7.64 5.87 2.96
CA ILE A 225 -7.53 5.98 1.51
C ILE A 225 -8.86 5.64 0.83
N ILE A 226 -9.47 4.52 1.22
CA ILE A 226 -10.66 3.96 0.59
C ILE A 226 -11.93 4.53 1.22
N ASN A 227 -12.82 5.05 0.38
CA ASN A 227 -14.19 5.38 0.74
C ASN A 227 -15.10 4.18 0.36
N PRO A 228 -15.54 3.38 1.36
CA PRO A 228 -16.19 2.09 1.09
C PRO A 228 -17.45 2.22 0.23
N GLY A 229 -17.54 1.43 -0.83
CA GLY A 229 -18.66 1.42 -1.77
C GLY A 229 -18.60 2.51 -2.84
N VAL A 230 -17.64 3.44 -2.76
CA VAL A 230 -17.43 4.53 -3.73
C VAL A 230 -16.21 4.25 -4.62
N ASP A 231 -15.04 4.01 -4.00
CA ASP A 231 -13.76 3.82 -4.70
C ASP A 231 -13.01 2.54 -4.29
N GLY A 232 -13.64 1.70 -3.47
CA GLY A 232 -13.16 0.39 -3.04
C GLY A 232 -14.09 -0.24 -2.01
N LEU A 233 -13.70 -1.41 -1.51
CA LEU A 233 -14.41 -2.11 -0.43
C LEU A 233 -13.44 -2.36 0.73
N ILE A 234 -13.95 -2.25 1.96
CA ILE A 234 -13.21 -2.55 3.19
C ILE A 234 -13.87 -3.75 3.88
N VAL A 235 -13.05 -4.68 4.33
CA VAL A 235 -13.45 -5.86 5.13
C VAL A 235 -12.61 -5.92 6.40
N GLU A 236 -13.07 -6.65 7.41
CA GLU A 236 -12.26 -6.84 8.62
C GLU A 236 -11.10 -7.82 8.36
N PRO A 237 -9.92 -7.62 8.99
CA PRO A 237 -8.77 -8.51 8.83
C PRO A 237 -9.12 -9.95 9.19
N GLY A 238 -8.89 -10.89 8.26
CA GLY A 238 -9.20 -12.31 8.44
C GLY A 238 -10.67 -12.69 8.28
N ALA A 239 -11.56 -11.75 7.94
CA ALA A 239 -13.01 -11.99 7.78
C ALA A 239 -13.30 -12.68 6.43
N ILE A 240 -13.27 -14.01 6.41
CA ILE A 240 -13.48 -14.84 5.21
C ILE A 240 -14.85 -14.59 4.58
N THR A 241 -15.91 -14.55 5.38
CA THR A 241 -17.29 -14.35 4.89
C THR A 241 -17.48 -12.98 4.26
N GLU A 242 -16.96 -11.92 4.88
CA GLU A 242 -17.01 -10.56 4.31
C GLU A 242 -16.22 -10.49 3.00
N THR A 243 -15.02 -11.07 3.01
CA THR A 243 -14.15 -11.13 1.81
C THR A 243 -14.86 -11.87 0.67
N ARG A 244 -15.50 -13.01 0.96
CA ARG A 244 -16.26 -13.77 -0.03
C ARG A 244 -17.43 -12.95 -0.58
N SER A 245 -18.19 -12.29 0.27
CA SER A 245 -19.32 -11.45 -0.14
C SER A 245 -18.87 -10.28 -1.02
N ALA A 246 -17.76 -9.62 -0.65
CA ALA A 246 -17.17 -8.55 -1.43
C ALA A 246 -16.68 -9.03 -2.81
N LEU A 247 -16.02 -10.21 -2.86
CA LEU A 247 -15.57 -10.82 -4.11
C LEU A 247 -16.79 -11.18 -5.00
N ALA A 248 -17.80 -11.86 -4.45
CA ALA A 248 -19.00 -12.23 -5.20
C ALA A 248 -19.67 -11.00 -5.83
N LYS A 249 -19.83 -9.92 -5.05
CA LYS A 249 -20.40 -8.67 -5.57
C LYS A 249 -19.62 -8.12 -6.74
N LEU A 250 -18.28 -8.14 -6.69
CA LEU A 250 -17.44 -7.64 -7.79
C LEU A 250 -17.34 -8.62 -8.97
N ILE A 251 -17.52 -9.92 -8.75
CA ILE A 251 -17.56 -10.93 -9.81
C ILE A 251 -18.86 -10.79 -10.61
N ASP A 252 -19.98 -10.68 -9.92
CA ASP A 252 -21.32 -10.73 -10.52
C ASP A 252 -21.76 -9.40 -11.13
N ASP A 253 -21.34 -8.25 -10.55
CA ASP A 253 -21.74 -6.91 -11.01
C ASP A 253 -20.57 -6.21 -11.74
N GLN A 254 -20.49 -6.37 -13.05
CA GLN A 254 -19.50 -5.72 -13.89
C GLN A 254 -19.62 -4.19 -13.85
N GLY A 255 -20.84 -3.65 -13.86
CA GLY A 255 -21.06 -2.21 -13.86
C GLY A 255 -20.55 -1.56 -12.59
N PHE A 256 -20.86 -2.15 -11.43
CA PHE A 256 -20.36 -1.70 -10.14
C PHE A 256 -18.83 -1.83 -10.04
N ARG A 257 -18.27 -2.94 -10.49
CA ARG A 257 -16.82 -3.17 -10.56
C ARG A 257 -16.09 -2.09 -11.35
N GLU A 258 -16.59 -1.76 -12.54
CA GLU A 258 -16.00 -0.71 -13.39
C GLU A 258 -16.18 0.69 -12.80
N GLN A 259 -17.32 0.97 -12.18
CA GLN A 259 -17.56 2.23 -11.47
C GLN A 259 -16.56 2.44 -10.34
N LEU A 260 -16.35 1.43 -9.48
CA LEU A 260 -15.35 1.46 -8.41
C LEU A 260 -13.93 1.70 -8.96
N GLY A 261 -13.55 1.02 -10.02
CA GLY A 261 -12.23 1.19 -10.63
C GLY A 261 -11.99 2.61 -11.17
N ARG A 262 -13.00 3.22 -11.80
CA ARG A 262 -12.92 4.62 -12.25
C ARG A 262 -12.81 5.59 -11.08
N ALA A 263 -13.64 5.42 -10.07
CA ALA A 263 -13.61 6.27 -8.86
C ALA A 263 -12.28 6.11 -8.10
N ALA A 264 -11.78 4.87 -7.98
CA ALA A 264 -10.46 4.58 -7.40
C ALA A 264 -9.34 5.38 -8.07
N ARG A 265 -9.29 5.36 -9.40
CA ARG A 265 -8.31 6.14 -10.17
C ARG A 265 -8.43 7.65 -9.90
N GLN A 266 -9.66 8.18 -9.85
CA GLN A 266 -9.89 9.60 -9.60
C GLN A 266 -9.39 10.00 -8.21
N THR A 267 -9.70 9.20 -7.17
CA THR A 267 -9.19 9.42 -5.80
C THR A 267 -7.66 9.51 -5.76
N ILE A 268 -6.96 8.65 -6.52
CA ILE A 268 -5.50 8.71 -6.60
C ILE A 268 -5.03 10.02 -7.24
N LEU A 269 -5.61 10.41 -8.37
CA LEU A 269 -5.22 11.63 -9.08
C LEU A 269 -5.43 12.89 -8.24
N ASP A 270 -6.49 12.91 -7.45
CA ASP A 270 -6.85 14.05 -6.61
C ASP A 270 -5.99 14.16 -5.35
N ARG A 271 -5.59 13.01 -4.74
CA ARG A 271 -5.08 13.01 -3.36
C ARG A 271 -3.75 12.30 -3.14
N TYR A 272 -3.41 11.28 -3.94
CA TYR A 272 -2.35 10.32 -3.60
C TYR A 272 -1.29 10.15 -4.70
N THR A 273 -1.04 11.19 -5.50
CA THR A 273 0.11 11.20 -6.42
C THR A 273 1.39 11.58 -5.69
N VAL A 274 2.55 11.14 -6.22
CA VAL A 274 3.88 11.59 -5.74
C VAL A 274 4.00 13.12 -5.75
N ALA A 275 3.37 13.79 -6.72
CA ALA A 275 3.34 15.25 -6.78
C ALA A 275 2.60 15.86 -5.57
N ARG A 276 1.46 15.28 -5.17
CA ARG A 276 0.71 15.73 -3.98
C ARG A 276 1.49 15.50 -2.69
N GLU A 277 2.13 14.33 -2.52
CA GLU A 277 3.02 14.09 -1.38
C GLU A 277 4.13 15.14 -1.32
N ALA A 278 4.78 15.44 -2.45
CA ALA A 278 5.82 16.45 -2.54
C ALA A 278 5.31 17.86 -2.21
N GLU A 279 4.14 18.27 -2.71
CA GLU A 279 3.50 19.55 -2.40
C GLU A 279 3.25 19.70 -0.88
N HIS A 280 2.69 18.68 -0.24
CA HIS A 280 2.44 18.68 1.19
C HIS A 280 3.74 18.75 2.01
N LEU A 281 4.77 17.98 1.62
CA LEU A 281 6.08 18.02 2.27
C LEU A 281 6.74 19.39 2.13
N ILE A 282 6.72 19.98 0.93
CA ILE A 282 7.31 21.31 0.68
C ILE A 282 6.59 22.38 1.50
N SER A 283 5.26 22.32 1.54
CA SER A 283 4.46 23.25 2.36
C SER A 283 4.83 23.13 3.84
N HIS A 284 4.95 21.91 4.35
CA HIS A 284 5.32 21.66 5.74
C HIS A 284 6.75 22.10 6.05
N TYR A 285 7.71 21.87 5.15
CA TYR A 285 9.09 22.37 5.29
C TYR A 285 9.12 23.89 5.38
N ARG A 286 8.37 24.60 4.55
CA ARG A 286 8.28 26.06 4.61
C ARG A 286 7.72 26.55 5.94
N ALA A 287 6.70 25.87 6.47
CA ALA A 287 6.11 26.20 7.77
C ALA A 287 7.13 26.04 8.90
N ILE A 288 7.88 24.93 8.94
CA ILE A 288 8.92 24.67 9.94
C ILE A 288 10.08 25.67 9.82
N ALA A 289 10.48 26.03 8.59
CA ALA A 289 11.57 26.96 8.35
C ALA A 289 11.26 28.38 8.82
N SER A 290 9.98 28.74 8.91
CA SER A 290 9.51 30.08 9.33
C SER A 290 9.44 30.26 10.84
N THR A 291 9.50 29.17 11.61
CA THR A 291 9.52 29.16 13.08
C THR A 291 10.94 29.17 13.63
#